data_1c876fd4430e1e93fa259be445343f28
#
_entry.id   1c876fd4430e1e93fa259be445343f28
#
_cell.length_a   1.000
_cell.length_b   1.000
_cell.length_c   1.000
_cell.angle_alpha   90.00
_cell.angle_beta   90.00
_cell.angle_gamma   90.00
#
_symmetry.space_group_name_H-M   'P 1'
#
loop_
_entity.id
_entity.type
_entity.pdbx_description
1 polymer ?
#
loop_
_entity_poly.entity_id
_entity_poly.type
_entity_poly.pdbx_seq_one_letter_code
_entity_poly.pdbx_strand_id
1 'polypeptide(L)'
;MDAFLEPPLDKVEIDLDIKLPGREEEIVDALRERGLSQRAMVSTMELYSLGKFLELAPELRRGWTYPKVTRDWNSTRWAKPAMPAALLAMRYRLPGLAAQQLPKLGVEAMWVYHPLVSARLARICKLAGVELIAWTVDDVPRMRALIEAGVAGLCSNDPRLFAQLP
;
A
#
# COMPACT_ATOMS: atom_id res chain seq x y z
N MET A 1 17.54 -8.79 4.19
CA MET A 1 17.67 -8.01 2.93
C MET A 1 18.66 -8.61 1.96
N ASP A 2 19.73 -9.26 2.40
CA ASP A 2 20.81 -9.74 1.52
C ASP A 2 20.34 -10.76 0.46
N ALA A 3 19.31 -11.56 0.75
CA ALA A 3 18.70 -12.46 -0.24
C ALA A 3 18.17 -11.76 -1.51
N PHE A 4 17.89 -10.45 -1.45
CA PHE A 4 17.42 -9.67 -2.61
C PHE A 4 18.59 -9.19 -3.51
N LEU A 5 19.83 -9.48 -3.14
CA LEU A 5 21.02 -9.18 -3.96
C LEU A 5 21.34 -10.31 -4.92
N GLU A 6 20.79 -11.51 -4.72
CA GLU A 6 21.11 -12.72 -5.46
C GLU A 6 19.92 -13.23 -6.30
N PRO A 7 20.17 -13.93 -7.43
CA PRO A 7 19.14 -14.59 -8.21
C PRO A 7 18.34 -15.61 -7.37
N PRO A 8 17.01 -15.73 -7.60
CA PRO A 8 16.23 -15.02 -8.62
C PRO A 8 15.67 -13.65 -8.18
N LEU A 9 16.03 -13.16 -6.98
CA LEU A 9 15.42 -11.99 -6.39
C LEU A 9 16.15 -10.67 -6.72
N ASP A 10 17.29 -10.74 -7.40
CA ASP A 10 18.12 -9.59 -7.77
C ASP A 10 17.43 -8.58 -8.72
N LYS A 11 16.35 -9.01 -9.39
CA LYS A 11 15.59 -8.18 -10.35
C LYS A 11 14.21 -7.75 -9.88
N VAL A 12 13.76 -8.22 -8.70
CA VAL A 12 12.44 -7.84 -8.18
C VAL A 12 12.48 -6.51 -7.48
N GLU A 13 11.39 -5.76 -7.58
CA GLU A 13 11.15 -4.61 -6.72
C GLU A 13 10.71 -5.08 -5.33
N ILE A 14 11.04 -4.29 -4.30
CA ILE A 14 10.81 -4.66 -2.91
C ILE A 14 9.89 -3.61 -2.28
N ASP A 15 8.82 -4.03 -1.63
CA ASP A 15 8.07 -3.18 -0.72
C ASP A 15 8.38 -3.56 0.74
N LEU A 16 8.87 -2.58 1.50
CA LEU A 16 9.07 -2.71 2.94
C LEU A 16 7.89 -2.08 3.66
N ASP A 17 6.97 -2.92 4.13
CA ASP A 17 5.81 -2.49 4.90
C ASP A 17 6.21 -2.21 6.37
N ILE A 18 6.38 -0.94 6.70
CA ILE A 18 6.84 -0.46 8.01
C ILE A 18 5.67 -0.37 8.96
N LYS A 19 5.63 -1.26 9.94
CA LYS A 19 4.53 -1.36 10.92
C LYS A 19 4.68 -0.43 12.11
N LEU A 20 5.90 -0.09 12.49
CA LEU A 20 6.21 0.71 13.68
C LEU A 20 7.16 1.85 13.31
N PRO A 21 6.90 3.08 13.79
CA PRO A 21 7.81 4.20 13.61
C PRO A 21 9.07 4.09 14.47
N GLY A 22 10.07 4.93 14.19
CA GLY A 22 11.26 5.14 15.02
C GLY A 22 12.51 4.41 14.55
N ARG A 23 12.47 3.76 13.37
CA ARG A 23 13.63 3.10 12.75
C ARG A 23 13.87 3.53 11.30
N GLU A 24 13.37 4.69 10.94
CA GLU A 24 13.42 5.17 9.56
C GLU A 24 14.85 5.37 9.07
N GLU A 25 15.73 5.94 9.90
CA GLU A 25 17.17 6.14 9.60
C GLU A 25 17.87 4.80 9.34
N GLU A 26 17.71 3.84 10.25
CA GLU A 26 18.31 2.50 10.12
C GLU A 26 17.87 1.78 8.82
N ILE A 27 16.60 1.97 8.42
CA ILE A 27 16.06 1.38 7.20
C ILE A 27 16.68 2.04 5.97
N VAL A 28 16.77 3.37 5.96
CA VAL A 28 17.37 4.11 4.86
C VAL A 28 18.85 3.73 4.69
N ASP A 29 19.61 3.70 5.79
CA ASP A 29 21.01 3.33 5.78
C ASP A 29 21.21 1.89 5.28
N ALA A 30 20.40 0.95 5.78
CA ALA A 30 20.44 -0.43 5.34
C ALA A 30 20.12 -0.63 3.84
N LEU A 31 19.24 0.19 3.27
CA LEU A 31 18.94 0.18 1.83
C LEU A 31 20.08 0.78 1.02
N ARG A 32 20.67 1.88 1.48
CA ARG A 32 21.80 2.55 0.82
C ARG A 32 23.05 1.68 0.81
N GLU A 33 23.41 1.12 1.96
CA GLU A 33 24.56 0.21 2.10
C GLU A 33 24.51 -0.98 1.13
N ARG A 34 23.29 -1.45 0.82
CA ARG A 34 23.07 -2.60 -0.07
C ARG A 34 22.76 -2.22 -1.51
N GLY A 35 22.74 -0.94 -1.84
CA GLY A 35 22.38 -0.47 -3.18
C GLY A 35 20.94 -0.78 -3.60
N LEU A 36 20.02 -0.94 -2.62
CA LEU A 36 18.62 -1.34 -2.87
C LEU A 36 17.67 -0.15 -3.00
N SER A 37 18.10 1.09 -2.75
CA SER A 37 17.22 2.27 -2.70
C SER A 37 16.41 2.47 -3.98
N GLN A 38 16.95 2.16 -5.15
CA GLN A 38 16.26 2.32 -6.44
C GLN A 38 15.25 1.20 -6.75
N ARG A 39 15.35 0.08 -6.04
CA ARG A 39 14.47 -1.09 -6.20
C ARG A 39 13.50 -1.25 -5.03
N ALA A 40 13.59 -0.39 -4.03
CA ALA A 40 12.77 -0.43 -2.84
C ALA A 40 11.70 0.66 -2.85
N MET A 41 10.57 0.33 -2.28
CA MET A 41 9.55 1.24 -1.79
C MET A 41 9.39 1.00 -0.30
N VAL A 42 9.13 2.04 0.47
CA VAL A 42 8.68 1.90 1.85
C VAL A 42 7.21 2.24 1.93
N SER A 43 6.42 1.35 2.49
CA SER A 43 5.00 1.60 2.72
C SER A 43 4.68 1.58 4.21
N THR A 44 3.74 2.42 4.64
CA THR A 44 3.35 2.51 6.05
C THR A 44 1.97 3.13 6.24
N MET A 45 1.34 2.77 7.36
CA MET A 45 0.11 3.41 7.86
C MET A 45 0.40 4.69 8.65
N GLU A 46 1.68 4.94 9.01
CA GLU A 46 2.10 6.05 9.87
C GLU A 46 2.51 7.25 9.03
N LEU A 47 1.65 8.29 8.98
CA LEU A 47 1.92 9.50 8.20
C LEU A 47 3.20 10.23 8.66
N TYR A 48 3.53 10.14 9.94
CA TYR A 48 4.78 10.68 10.48
C TYR A 48 6.00 10.03 9.83
N SER A 49 6.01 8.70 9.71
CA SER A 49 7.12 7.96 9.09
C SER A 49 7.28 8.30 7.61
N LEU A 50 6.17 8.52 6.87
CA LEU A 50 6.24 9.00 5.49
C LEU A 50 6.98 10.34 5.37
N GLY A 51 6.68 11.28 6.28
CA GLY A 51 7.40 12.55 6.34
C GLY A 51 8.88 12.38 6.65
N LYS A 52 9.21 11.48 7.58
CA LYS A 52 10.61 11.15 7.92
C LYS A 52 11.37 10.53 6.75
N PHE A 53 10.79 9.58 6.04
CA PHE A 53 11.40 9.00 4.84
C PHE A 53 11.60 10.05 3.75
N LEU A 54 10.67 11.00 3.58
CA LEU A 54 10.83 12.09 2.63
C LEU A 54 12.02 13.01 3.00
N GLU A 55 12.22 13.29 4.29
CA GLU A 55 13.34 14.09 4.79
C GLU A 55 14.69 13.37 4.62
N LEU A 56 14.75 12.08 4.98
CA LEU A 56 15.98 11.29 5.02
C LEU A 56 16.44 10.79 3.64
N ALA A 57 15.50 10.43 2.79
CA ALA A 57 15.74 9.80 1.49
C ALA A 57 14.66 10.22 0.48
N PRO A 58 14.69 11.45 -0.04
CA PRO A 58 13.69 11.93 -1.00
C PRO A 58 13.64 11.10 -2.29
N GLU A 59 14.75 10.41 -2.61
CA GLU A 59 14.86 9.50 -3.75
C GLU A 59 14.15 8.15 -3.53
N LEU A 60 13.85 7.78 -2.29
CA LEU A 60 13.21 6.51 -1.95
C LEU A 60 11.71 6.60 -2.20
N ARG A 61 11.17 5.66 -2.96
CA ARG A 61 9.73 5.55 -3.22
C ARG A 61 8.96 5.28 -1.93
N ARG A 62 7.81 5.94 -1.77
CA ARG A 62 6.98 5.87 -0.56
C ARG A 62 5.55 5.49 -0.91
N GLY A 63 4.93 4.70 -0.05
CA GLY A 63 3.55 4.27 -0.17
C GLY A 63 2.75 4.55 1.11
N TRP A 64 1.55 5.10 0.96
CA TRP A 64 0.63 5.26 2.08
C TRP A 64 -0.32 4.07 2.17
N THR A 65 -0.26 3.32 3.27
CA THR A 65 -1.13 2.17 3.54
C THR A 65 -2.38 2.58 4.32
N TYR A 66 -3.56 2.20 3.81
CA TYR A 66 -4.86 2.50 4.41
C TYR A 66 -5.80 1.27 4.39
N PRO A 67 -6.59 1.04 5.46
CA PRO A 67 -6.71 1.83 6.68
C PRO A 67 -5.60 1.57 7.68
N LYS A 68 -5.39 2.50 8.61
CA LYS A 68 -4.56 2.25 9.79
C LYS A 68 -5.29 1.25 10.69
N VAL A 69 -4.75 0.04 10.77
CA VAL A 69 -5.29 -1.04 11.60
C VAL A 69 -4.54 -1.04 12.93
N THR A 70 -5.17 -0.50 13.96
CA THR A 70 -4.61 -0.44 15.32
C THR A 70 -5.10 -1.56 16.23
N ARG A 71 -6.08 -2.35 15.77
CA ARG A 71 -6.70 -3.42 16.56
C ARG A 71 -7.11 -4.57 15.65
N ASP A 72 -6.92 -5.80 16.11
CA ASP A 72 -7.46 -6.98 15.43
C ASP A 72 -8.99 -7.02 15.58
N TRP A 73 -9.70 -6.57 14.53
CA TRP A 73 -11.15 -6.55 14.48
C TRP A 73 -11.76 -7.95 14.47
N ASN A 74 -10.98 -8.98 14.07
CA ASN A 74 -11.45 -10.37 14.09
C ASN A 74 -11.63 -10.90 15.51
N SER A 75 -10.91 -10.37 16.48
CA SER A 75 -11.02 -10.75 17.89
C SER A 75 -12.28 -10.21 18.57
N THR A 76 -12.96 -9.22 17.97
CA THR A 76 -14.08 -8.49 18.60
C THR A 76 -15.43 -8.98 18.06
N ARG A 77 -15.94 -10.09 18.63
CA ARG A 77 -17.18 -10.76 18.16
C ARG A 77 -18.43 -9.85 18.12
N TRP A 78 -18.55 -8.89 19.03
CA TRP A 78 -19.69 -7.96 19.08
C TRP A 78 -19.66 -6.86 18.00
N ALA A 79 -18.51 -6.57 17.40
CA ALA A 79 -18.38 -5.57 16.34
C ALA A 79 -18.73 -6.11 14.94
N LYS A 80 -18.83 -7.42 14.77
CA LYS A 80 -19.10 -8.06 13.47
C LYS A 80 -20.33 -7.54 12.72
N PRO A 81 -21.51 -7.33 13.38
CA PRO A 81 -22.68 -6.84 12.63
C PRO A 81 -22.55 -5.39 12.14
N ALA A 82 -21.73 -4.56 12.79
CA ALA A 82 -21.52 -3.17 12.37
C ALA A 82 -20.43 -3.01 11.30
N MET A 83 -19.63 -4.04 11.07
CA MET A 83 -18.48 -4.01 10.16
C MET A 83 -18.84 -3.62 8.72
N PRO A 84 -19.90 -4.19 8.09
CA PRO A 84 -20.26 -3.83 6.72
C PRO A 84 -20.61 -2.34 6.57
N ALA A 85 -21.36 -1.79 7.53
CA ALA A 85 -21.72 -0.37 7.53
C ALA A 85 -20.49 0.53 7.72
N ALA A 86 -19.57 0.14 8.60
CA ALA A 86 -18.32 0.87 8.81
C ALA A 86 -17.46 0.87 7.55
N LEU A 87 -17.29 -0.28 6.90
CA LEU A 87 -16.55 -0.40 5.64
C LEU A 87 -17.18 0.44 4.52
N LEU A 88 -18.51 0.44 4.42
CA LEU A 88 -19.23 1.25 3.45
C LEU A 88 -18.99 2.75 3.69
N ALA A 89 -19.09 3.20 4.94
CA ALA A 89 -18.82 4.58 5.32
C ALA A 89 -17.37 4.99 5.02
N MET A 90 -16.39 4.12 5.34
CA MET A 90 -14.99 4.33 5.01
C MET A 90 -14.78 4.41 3.50
N ARG A 91 -15.35 3.48 2.74
CA ARG A 91 -15.27 3.47 1.27
C ARG A 91 -15.82 4.76 0.64
N TYR A 92 -16.89 5.30 1.19
CA TYR A 92 -17.48 6.56 0.73
C TYR A 92 -16.60 7.78 1.04
N ARG A 93 -15.98 7.82 2.23
CA ARG A 93 -15.15 8.94 2.70
C ARG A 93 -13.73 8.93 2.12
N LEU A 94 -13.18 7.74 1.86
CA LEU A 94 -11.79 7.58 1.46
C LEU A 94 -11.37 8.41 0.24
N PRO A 95 -12.18 8.53 -0.84
CA PRO A 95 -11.82 9.38 -1.97
C PRO A 95 -11.59 10.85 -1.60
N GLY A 96 -12.45 11.41 -0.72
CA GLY A 96 -12.28 12.77 -0.23
C GLY A 96 -11.01 12.95 0.62
N LEU A 97 -10.74 11.96 1.49
CA LEU A 97 -9.52 11.93 2.29
C LEU A 97 -8.27 11.84 1.40
N ALA A 98 -8.27 10.94 0.42
CA ALA A 98 -7.17 10.78 -0.52
C ALA A 98 -6.89 12.07 -1.31
N ALA A 99 -7.92 12.73 -1.82
CA ALA A 99 -7.79 14.01 -2.53
C ALA A 99 -7.13 15.11 -1.69
N GLN A 100 -7.32 15.09 -0.37
CA GLN A 100 -6.74 16.06 0.55
C GLN A 100 -5.32 15.70 1.00
N GLN A 101 -5.01 14.42 1.13
CA GLN A 101 -3.76 13.94 1.72
C GLN A 101 -2.67 13.67 0.68
N LEU A 102 -3.00 13.05 -0.45
CA LEU A 102 -2.01 12.65 -1.46
C LEU A 102 -1.08 13.80 -1.90
N PRO A 103 -1.59 15.03 -2.17
CA PRO A 103 -0.72 16.14 -2.56
C PRO A 103 0.28 16.58 -1.48
N LYS A 104 0.00 16.24 -0.21
CA LYS A 104 0.83 16.65 0.95
C LYS A 104 1.86 15.60 1.32
N LEU A 105 1.57 14.33 1.03
CA LEU A 105 2.39 13.21 1.48
C LEU A 105 3.60 12.93 0.58
N GLY A 106 3.57 13.38 -0.68
CA GLY A 106 4.63 13.12 -1.63
C GLY A 106 4.88 11.62 -1.82
N VAL A 107 3.80 10.83 -1.89
CA VAL A 107 3.87 9.37 -2.06
C VAL A 107 3.63 8.99 -3.52
N GLU A 108 4.28 7.92 -3.95
CA GLU A 108 4.14 7.36 -5.29
C GLU A 108 3.07 6.27 -5.37
N ALA A 109 2.72 5.66 -4.21
CA ALA A 109 1.69 4.62 -4.15
C ALA A 109 0.73 4.82 -2.96
N MET A 110 -0.49 4.32 -3.11
CA MET A 110 -1.48 4.19 -2.04
C MET A 110 -1.94 2.74 -1.96
N TRP A 111 -1.61 2.07 -0.85
CA TRP A 111 -1.99 0.69 -0.56
C TRP A 111 -3.32 0.67 0.18
N VAL A 112 -4.35 0.09 -0.42
CA VAL A 112 -5.72 0.15 0.12
C VAL A 112 -6.31 -1.24 0.32
N TYR A 113 -6.91 -1.47 1.48
CA TYR A 113 -7.70 -2.68 1.73
C TYR A 113 -8.79 -2.80 0.67
N HIS A 114 -8.78 -3.90 -0.10
CA HIS A 114 -9.54 -4.03 -1.34
C HIS A 114 -11.06 -3.75 -1.25
N PRO A 115 -11.77 -3.98 -0.12
CA PRO A 115 -13.18 -3.62 -0.03
C PRO A 115 -13.44 -2.11 -0.04
N LEU A 116 -12.44 -1.30 0.27
CA LEU A 116 -12.53 0.16 0.28
C LEU A 116 -12.28 0.78 -1.09
N VAL A 117 -11.75 0.01 -2.04
CA VAL A 117 -11.47 0.47 -3.39
C VAL A 117 -12.76 0.81 -4.14
N SER A 118 -12.77 1.95 -4.81
CA SER A 118 -13.84 2.42 -5.68
C SER A 118 -13.26 3.07 -6.94
N ALA A 119 -14.01 3.10 -8.04
CA ALA A 119 -13.60 3.79 -9.26
C ALA A 119 -13.30 5.29 -9.02
N ARG A 120 -14.03 5.92 -8.09
CA ARG A 120 -13.76 7.31 -7.68
C ARG A 120 -12.40 7.45 -7.03
N LEU A 121 -12.00 6.52 -6.15
CA LEU A 121 -10.68 6.52 -5.52
C LEU A 121 -9.58 6.31 -6.58
N ALA A 122 -9.75 5.31 -7.45
CA ALA A 122 -8.79 5.03 -8.53
C ALA A 122 -8.56 6.26 -9.43
N ARG A 123 -9.64 6.96 -9.79
CA ARG A 123 -9.55 8.20 -10.55
C ARG A 123 -8.78 9.30 -9.80
N ILE A 124 -8.98 9.46 -8.50
CA ILE A 124 -8.27 10.46 -7.67
C ILE A 124 -6.78 10.12 -7.61
N CYS A 125 -6.43 8.87 -7.34
CA CYS A 125 -5.03 8.44 -7.33
C CYS A 125 -4.38 8.68 -8.70
N LYS A 126 -5.04 8.30 -9.79
CA LYS A 126 -4.56 8.56 -11.16
C LYS A 126 -4.33 10.04 -11.45
N LEU A 127 -5.24 10.93 -11.04
CA LEU A 127 -5.09 12.37 -11.21
C LEU A 127 -3.96 12.95 -10.36
N ALA A 128 -3.67 12.35 -9.22
CA ALA A 128 -2.55 12.71 -8.35
C ALA A 128 -1.20 12.11 -8.80
N GLY A 129 -1.17 11.27 -9.84
CA GLY A 129 0.03 10.54 -10.26
C GLY A 129 0.45 9.45 -9.27
N VAL A 130 -0.47 8.94 -8.46
CA VAL A 130 -0.23 7.96 -7.40
C VAL A 130 -0.78 6.60 -7.83
N GLU A 131 0.01 5.55 -7.74
CA GLU A 131 -0.40 4.18 -8.00
C GLU A 131 -1.36 3.68 -6.90
N LEU A 132 -2.54 3.21 -7.28
CA LEU A 132 -3.47 2.56 -6.34
C LEU A 132 -3.20 1.07 -6.34
N ILE A 133 -2.80 0.54 -5.18
CA ILE A 133 -2.52 -0.89 -4.96
C ILE A 133 -3.54 -1.46 -3.98
N ALA A 134 -4.19 -2.56 -4.36
CA ALA A 134 -5.19 -3.21 -3.51
C ALA A 134 -4.65 -4.43 -2.79
N TRP A 135 -4.87 -4.54 -1.46
CA TRP A 135 -4.43 -5.65 -0.61
C TRP A 135 -5.56 -6.17 0.30
N THR A 136 -5.57 -7.38 0.79
CA THR A 136 -4.98 -8.55 0.16
C THR A 136 -6.08 -9.22 -0.65
N VAL A 137 -5.80 -9.59 -1.89
CA VAL A 137 -6.79 -10.10 -2.84
C VAL A 137 -6.38 -11.50 -3.27
N ASP A 138 -7.07 -12.52 -2.76
CA ASP A 138 -6.81 -13.94 -3.02
C ASP A 138 -7.96 -14.59 -3.83
N ASP A 139 -8.66 -13.79 -4.64
CA ASP A 139 -9.80 -14.20 -5.46
C ASP A 139 -9.72 -13.59 -6.86
N VAL A 140 -9.63 -14.42 -7.89
CA VAL A 140 -9.43 -14.00 -9.28
C VAL A 140 -10.57 -13.12 -9.82
N PRO A 141 -11.86 -13.45 -9.64
CA PRO A 141 -12.96 -12.55 -10.00
C PRO A 141 -12.82 -11.16 -9.36
N ARG A 142 -12.40 -11.11 -8.09
CA ARG A 142 -12.17 -9.84 -7.41
C ARG A 142 -10.98 -9.08 -7.95
N MET A 143 -9.88 -9.76 -8.29
CA MET A 143 -8.73 -9.16 -8.95
C MET A 143 -9.13 -8.47 -10.25
N ARG A 144 -9.88 -9.17 -11.13
CA ARG A 144 -10.38 -8.63 -12.39
C ARG A 144 -11.23 -7.38 -12.20
N ALA A 145 -12.19 -7.43 -11.28
CA ALA A 145 -13.05 -6.28 -10.98
C ALA A 145 -12.26 -5.06 -10.46
N LEU A 146 -11.16 -5.27 -9.73
CA LEU A 146 -10.29 -4.20 -9.26
C LEU A 146 -9.46 -3.59 -10.39
N ILE A 147 -8.94 -4.42 -11.30
CA ILE A 147 -8.24 -3.97 -12.51
C ILE A 147 -9.18 -3.11 -13.37
N GLU A 148 -10.41 -3.59 -13.62
CA GLU A 148 -11.45 -2.83 -14.34
C GLU A 148 -11.81 -1.51 -13.65
N ALA A 149 -11.76 -1.47 -12.32
CA ALA A 149 -11.96 -0.25 -11.54
C ALA A 149 -10.77 0.74 -11.61
N GLY A 150 -9.65 0.36 -12.24
CA GLY A 150 -8.48 1.21 -12.44
C GLY A 150 -7.42 1.10 -11.35
N VAL A 151 -7.33 -0.04 -10.66
CA VAL A 151 -6.24 -0.35 -9.73
C VAL A 151 -4.97 -0.65 -10.51
N ALA A 152 -3.85 -0.04 -10.12
CA ALA A 152 -2.56 -0.19 -10.78
C ALA A 152 -1.80 -1.45 -10.34
N GLY A 153 -2.02 -1.91 -9.10
CA GLY A 153 -1.37 -3.09 -8.55
C GLY A 153 -2.25 -3.90 -7.61
N LEU A 154 -1.93 -5.17 -7.46
CA LEU A 154 -2.61 -6.11 -6.57
C LEU A 154 -1.60 -6.81 -5.68
N CYS A 155 -1.93 -6.95 -4.39
CA CYS A 155 -1.17 -7.75 -3.43
C CYS A 155 -1.96 -9.01 -3.10
N SER A 156 -1.34 -10.19 -3.27
CA SER A 156 -1.93 -11.49 -3.01
C SER A 156 -0.97 -12.37 -2.21
N ASN A 157 -1.52 -13.25 -1.38
CA ASN A 157 -0.77 -14.31 -0.70
C ASN A 157 -0.41 -15.46 -1.66
N ASP A 158 -1.09 -15.57 -2.80
CA ASP A 158 -0.84 -16.61 -3.80
C ASP A 158 -0.49 -16.00 -5.17
N PRO A 159 0.81 -15.88 -5.49
CA PRO A 159 1.25 -15.30 -6.76
C PRO A 159 0.82 -16.10 -8.00
N ARG A 160 0.45 -17.38 -7.85
CA ARG A 160 -0.03 -18.21 -8.97
C ARG A 160 -1.35 -17.71 -9.53
N LEU A 161 -2.14 -16.96 -8.75
CA LEU A 161 -3.41 -16.39 -9.20
C LEU A 161 -3.19 -15.35 -10.31
N PHE A 162 -2.05 -14.69 -10.35
CA PHE A 162 -1.74 -13.70 -11.40
C PHE A 162 -1.65 -14.32 -12.80
N ALA A 163 -1.29 -15.61 -12.91
CA ALA A 163 -1.28 -16.31 -14.19
C ALA A 163 -2.68 -16.49 -14.81
N GLN A 164 -3.75 -16.25 -14.06
CA GLN A 164 -5.14 -16.34 -14.49
C GLN A 164 -5.74 -14.97 -14.88
N LEU A 165 -4.95 -13.90 -14.78
CA LEU A 165 -5.34 -12.57 -15.21
C LEU A 165 -5.02 -12.36 -16.70
N PRO A 166 -5.74 -11.45 -17.38
CA PRO A 166 -5.49 -11.14 -18.78
C PRO A 166 -4.14 -10.45 -19.01
#